data_961a6da6751baead11d8188b63975456
#
_entry.id   961a6da6751baead11d8188b63975456
#
_cell.length_a   1.000
_cell.length_b   1.000
_cell.length_c   1.000
_cell.angle_alpha   90.00
_cell.angle_beta   90.00
_cell.angle_gamma   90.00
#
_symmetry.space_group_name_H-M   'P 1'
#
loop_
_entity.id
_entity.type
_entity.pdbx_description
1 polymer ?
#
loop_
_entity_poly.entity_id
_entity_poly.type
_entity_poly.pdbx_seq_one_letter_code
_entity_poly.pdbx_strand_id
1 'polypeptide(L)'
;MITVLFFAQTRELVGVDSVEVDAQFKTIEAIRSYLVEQEGKWDIALEEGKLLAALNQSIVPLTTEVKDGDEVAFFPPVTGG
;
A
#
# COMPACT_ATOMS: atom_id res chain seq x y z
N MET A 1 10.84 5.17 9.74
CA MET A 1 10.41 4.29 8.65
C MET A 1 8.91 4.04 8.72
N ILE A 2 8.30 3.80 7.59
CA ILE A 2 6.90 3.44 7.51
C ILE A 2 6.83 1.99 7.06
N THR A 3 6.06 1.17 7.77
CA THR A 3 5.90 -0.24 7.44
C THR A 3 4.72 -0.37 6.49
N VAL A 4 4.93 -1.06 5.36
CA VAL A 4 3.87 -1.29 4.37
C VAL A 4 3.58 -2.78 4.34
N LEU A 5 2.32 -3.14 4.58
CA LEU A 5 1.88 -4.53 4.60
C LEU A 5 1.04 -4.84 3.36
N PHE A 6 1.14 -6.06 2.89
CA PHE A 6 0.38 -6.54 1.74
C PHE A 6 -0.46 -7.73 2.17
N PHE A 7 -1.71 -7.73 1.77
CA PHE A 7 -2.63 -8.81 2.14
C PHE A 7 -3.28 -9.46 0.92
N ALA A 8 -3.74 -10.68 1.10
CA ALA A 8 -4.52 -11.43 0.13
C ALA A 8 -3.83 -11.48 -1.22
N GLN A 9 -4.55 -11.21 -2.27
CA GLN A 9 -4.03 -11.29 -3.63
C GLN A 9 -2.91 -10.29 -3.88
N THR A 10 -2.97 -9.13 -3.25
CA THR A 10 -1.90 -8.14 -3.38
C THR A 10 -0.57 -8.72 -2.89
N ARG A 11 -0.58 -9.40 -1.75
CA ARG A 11 0.62 -10.05 -1.22
C ARG A 11 1.18 -11.09 -2.19
N GLU A 12 0.31 -11.85 -2.81
CA GLU A 12 0.74 -12.87 -3.77
C GLU A 12 1.37 -12.26 -5.00
N LEU A 13 0.84 -11.14 -5.45
CA LEU A 13 1.35 -10.47 -6.65
C LEU A 13 2.70 -9.80 -6.41
N VAL A 14 2.89 -9.18 -5.25
CA VAL A 14 4.17 -8.53 -4.95
C VAL A 14 5.22 -9.52 -4.45
N GLY A 15 4.80 -10.64 -3.91
CA GLY A 15 5.72 -11.70 -3.49
C GLY A 15 6.35 -11.52 -2.12
N VAL A 16 5.94 -10.52 -1.36
CA VAL A 16 6.43 -10.31 0.01
C VAL A 16 5.27 -9.89 0.91
N ASP A 17 5.43 -10.14 2.21
CA ASP A 17 4.40 -9.79 3.20
C ASP A 17 4.42 -8.30 3.54
N SER A 18 5.60 -7.72 3.57
CA SER A 18 5.76 -6.32 3.95
C SER A 18 7.07 -5.76 3.45
N VAL A 19 7.13 -4.44 3.39
CA VAL A 19 8.36 -3.71 3.12
C VAL A 19 8.38 -2.49 4.02
N GLU A 20 9.57 -1.91 4.21
CA GLU A 20 9.69 -0.65 4.93
C GLU A 20 10.12 0.43 3.95
N VAL A 21 9.52 1.61 4.07
CA VAL A 21 9.86 2.74 3.23
C VAL A 21 10.26 3.93 4.09
N ASP A 22 10.97 4.86 3.49
CA ASP A 22 11.43 6.06 4.15
C ASP A 22 10.23 6.93 4.58
N ALA A 23 10.35 7.58 5.72
CA ALA A 23 9.30 8.44 6.25
C ALA A 23 9.14 9.76 5.48
N GLN A 24 9.92 9.96 4.43
CA GLN A 24 9.81 11.18 3.61
C GLN A 24 8.50 11.27 2.83
N PHE A 25 7.83 10.16 2.63
CA PHE A 25 6.56 10.15 1.91
C PHE A 25 5.47 10.78 2.77
N LYS A 26 4.65 11.63 2.15
CA LYS A 26 3.62 12.36 2.88
C LYS A 26 2.25 11.72 2.86
N THR A 27 1.96 10.93 1.81
CA THR A 27 0.65 10.29 1.67
C THR A 27 0.81 8.84 1.28
N ILE A 28 -0.27 8.08 1.47
CA ILE A 28 -0.30 6.67 1.05
C ILE A 28 -0.12 6.59 -0.46
N GLU A 29 -0.73 7.51 -1.21
CA GLU A 29 -0.59 7.54 -2.66
C GLU A 29 0.85 7.73 -3.09
N ALA A 30 1.61 8.56 -2.38
CA ALA A 30 3.03 8.76 -2.68
C ALA A 30 3.81 7.47 -2.49
N ILE A 31 3.48 6.71 -1.44
CA ILE A 31 4.11 5.41 -1.18
C ILE A 31 3.75 4.44 -2.29
N ARG A 32 2.47 4.37 -2.66
CA ARG A 32 2.02 3.48 -3.72
C ARG A 32 2.75 3.75 -5.03
N SER A 33 2.84 5.01 -5.43
CA SER A 33 3.52 5.41 -6.65
C SER A 33 5.00 5.03 -6.62
N TYR A 34 5.64 5.24 -5.48
CA TYR A 34 7.04 4.87 -5.32
C TYR A 34 7.25 3.36 -5.51
N LEU A 35 6.39 2.55 -4.88
CA LEU A 35 6.51 1.10 -4.96
C LEU A 35 6.26 0.58 -6.37
N VAL A 36 5.32 1.18 -7.08
CA VAL A 36 5.03 0.81 -8.47
C VAL A 36 6.27 1.03 -9.34
N GLU A 37 7.02 2.07 -9.09
CA GLU A 37 8.23 2.36 -9.87
C GLU A 37 9.37 1.40 -9.58
N GLN A 38 9.36 0.75 -8.43
CA GLN A 38 10.46 -0.15 -8.04
C GLN A 38 10.42 -1.48 -8.76
N GLU A 39 9.23 -2.01 -9.00
CA GLU A 39 9.08 -3.34 -9.57
C GLU A 39 7.96 -3.36 -10.60
N GLY A 40 8.23 -3.86 -11.78
CA GLY A 40 7.23 -3.90 -12.85
C GLY A 40 5.98 -4.68 -12.51
N LYS A 41 6.09 -5.71 -11.68
CA LYS A 41 4.95 -6.54 -11.30
C LYS A 41 4.02 -5.84 -10.32
N TRP A 42 4.55 -4.88 -9.58
CA TRP A 42 3.78 -4.18 -8.56
C TRP A 42 2.78 -3.22 -9.18
N ASP A 43 2.97 -2.86 -10.42
CA ASP A 43 2.05 -2.05 -11.18
C ASP A 43 0.65 -2.66 -11.17
N ILE A 44 0.56 -3.97 -11.39
CA ILE A 44 -0.72 -4.68 -11.39
C ILE A 44 -1.28 -4.80 -9.97
N ALA A 45 -0.41 -5.12 -9.02
CA ALA A 45 -0.82 -5.35 -7.64
C ALA A 45 -1.31 -4.08 -6.95
N LEU A 46 -0.73 -2.95 -7.29
CA LEU A 46 -1.00 -1.68 -6.63
C LEU A 46 -1.70 -0.68 -7.55
N GLU A 47 -2.50 -1.16 -8.46
CA GLU A 47 -3.19 -0.33 -9.43
C GLU A 47 -4.19 0.61 -8.76
N GLU A 48 -4.03 1.90 -9.07
CA GLU A 48 -4.93 2.92 -8.55
C GLU A 48 -6.37 2.62 -8.98
N GLY A 49 -7.30 2.82 -8.07
CA GLY A 49 -8.71 2.57 -8.34
C GLY A 49 -9.15 1.14 -8.07
N LYS A 50 -8.18 0.24 -7.90
CA LYS A 50 -8.48 -1.17 -7.60
C LYS A 50 -7.80 -1.62 -6.32
N LEU A 51 -7.46 -0.66 -5.47
CA LEU A 51 -6.69 -0.93 -4.27
C LEU A 51 -7.30 -0.18 -3.11
N LEU A 52 -7.42 -0.86 -1.99
CA LEU A 52 -7.80 -0.22 -0.72
C LEU A 52 -6.58 -0.10 0.16
N ALA A 53 -6.61 0.86 1.05
CA ALA A 53 -5.53 1.07 1.99
C ALA A 53 -6.07 1.26 3.39
N ALA A 54 -5.26 0.86 4.37
CA ALA A 54 -5.54 1.11 5.77
C ALA A 54 -4.33 1.79 6.39
N LEU A 55 -4.58 2.70 7.31
CA LEU A 55 -3.55 3.37 8.07
C LEU A 55 -3.74 2.99 9.52
N ASN A 56 -2.75 2.31 10.09
CA ASN A 56 -2.82 1.84 11.47
C ASN A 56 -4.13 1.08 11.73
N GLN A 57 -4.48 0.19 10.79
CA GLN A 57 -5.64 -0.70 10.86
C GLN A 57 -7.00 -0.03 10.62
N SER A 58 -7.00 1.21 10.13
CA SER A 58 -8.24 1.89 9.77
C SER A 58 -8.27 2.13 8.27
N ILE A 59 -9.34 1.71 7.61
CA ILE A 59 -9.47 1.92 6.17
C ILE A 59 -9.61 3.42 5.89
N VAL A 60 -8.75 3.93 5.00
CA VAL A 60 -8.69 5.35 4.69
C VAL A 60 -8.46 5.55 3.20
N PRO A 61 -8.74 6.76 2.68
CA PRO A 61 -8.42 7.06 1.28
C PRO A 61 -6.91 7.11 1.06
N LEU A 62 -6.51 6.89 -0.18
CA LEU A 62 -5.08 6.94 -0.54
C LEU A 62 -4.47 8.33 -0.33
N THR A 63 -5.29 9.36 -0.29
CA THR A 63 -4.84 10.72 -0.06
C THR A 63 -4.48 11.01 1.39
N THR A 64 -4.71 10.05 2.28
CA THR A 64 -4.43 10.22 3.71
C THR A 64 -2.94 10.42 3.97
N GLU A 65 -2.62 11.36 4.85
CA GLU A 65 -1.24 11.64 5.21
C GLU A 65 -0.67 10.56 6.13
N VAL A 66 0.62 10.33 5.97
CA VAL A 66 1.35 9.34 6.78
C VAL A 66 2.53 10.02 7.48
N LYS A 67 3.02 9.40 8.54
CA LYS A 67 4.17 9.88 9.29
C LYS A 67 5.08 8.72 9.67
N ASP A 68 6.26 9.08 10.13
CA ASP A 68 7.22 8.10 10.64
C ASP A 68 6.57 7.23 11.71
N GLY A 69 6.76 5.94 11.59
CA GLY A 69 6.21 4.97 12.54
C GLY A 69 4.82 4.45 12.17
N ASP A 70 4.20 5.01 11.15
CA ASP A 70 2.89 4.53 10.72
C ASP A 70 2.98 3.18 10.01
N GLU A 71 1.86 2.46 10.05
CA GLU A 71 1.71 1.20 9.35
C GLU A 71 0.65 1.36 8.27
N VAL A 72 1.02 1.10 7.03
CA VAL A 72 0.12 1.18 5.89
C VAL A 72 -0.13 -0.22 5.36
N ALA A 73 -1.36 -0.55 5.06
CA ALA A 73 -1.71 -1.84 4.47
C ALA A 73 -2.38 -1.62 3.12
N PHE A 74 -2.01 -2.44 2.16
CA PHE A 74 -2.67 -2.46 0.85
C PHE A 74 -3.35 -3.79 0.64
N PHE A 75 -4.56 -3.77 0.10
CA PHE A 75 -5.32 -4.99 -0.16
C PHE A 75 -6.33 -4.72 -1.27
N PRO A 76 -6.77 -5.79 -1.96
CA PRO A 76 -7.74 -5.63 -3.05
C PRO A 76 -9.11 -5.24 -2.49
N PRO A 77 -9.93 -4.57 -3.29
CA PRO A 77 -11.30 -4.25 -2.85
C PRO A 77 -12.06 -5.52 -2.52
N VAL A 78 -12.85 -5.45 -1.46
CA VAL A 78 -13.75 -6.56 -1.13
C VAL A 78 -14.98 -6.39 -2.01
N THR A 79 -15.14 -7.29 -2.95
CA THR A 79 -16.36 -7.30 -3.75
C THR A 79 -17.41 -7.99 -2.92
N GLY A 80 -18.43 -7.28 -2.54
CA GLY A 80 -19.50 -7.82 -1.74
C GLY A 80 -20.38 -8.75 -2.55
N GLY A 81 -19.74 -9.58 -3.19
CA GLY A 81 -20.35 -10.46 -4.06
C GLY A 81 -21.15 -11.47 -3.86
#